data_4474523f19d7b441bd92a3a3a0302d88
#
_entry.id   4474523f19d7b441bd92a3a3a0302d88
#
_cell.length_a   1.000
_cell.length_b   1.000
_cell.length_c   1.000
_cell.angle_alpha   90.00
_cell.angle_beta   90.00
_cell.angle_gamma   90.00
#
_symmetry.space_group_name_H-M   'P 1'
#
loop_
_entity.id
_entity.type
_entity.pdbx_description
1 polymer ?
#
loop_
_entity_poly.entity_id
_entity_poly.type
_entity_poly.pdbx_seq_one_letter_code
_entity_poly.pdbx_strand_id
1 'polypeptide(L)'
;MGYAKERGKLEKISTKVSALTNYDDKSLAIITDIYEQYSHTVRILKNKNPEAFEGVYLNELPEVKLAKNALKVSEEAERQDNFIKFRDALSASLNSVITLSKEAQ
;
A
#
# COMPACT_ATOMS: atom_id res chain seq x y z
N MET A 1 -2.35 5.59 -23.64
CA MET A 1 -1.26 5.11 -22.79
C MET A 1 -1.81 4.44 -21.55
N GLY A 2 -1.53 3.19 -21.39
CA GLY A 2 -2.00 2.44 -20.24
C GLY A 2 -1.03 2.48 -19.08
N TYR A 3 -1.45 1.87 -17.98
CA TYR A 3 -0.67 1.76 -16.75
C TYR A 3 -0.28 0.31 -16.46
N ALA A 4 -0.14 -0.50 -17.52
CA ALA A 4 0.10 -1.94 -17.39
C ALA A 4 1.35 -2.26 -16.57
N LYS A 5 2.42 -1.48 -16.74
CA LYS A 5 3.66 -1.67 -16.01
C LYS A 5 3.47 -1.42 -14.50
N GLU A 6 2.87 -0.28 -14.16
CA GLU A 6 2.59 0.09 -12.77
C GLU A 6 1.60 -0.89 -12.14
N ARG A 7 0.54 -1.24 -12.88
CA ARG A 7 -0.45 -2.20 -12.40
C ARG A 7 0.16 -3.56 -12.11
N GLY A 8 1.05 -4.04 -12.99
CA GLY A 8 1.73 -5.31 -12.78
C GLY A 8 2.56 -5.33 -11.51
N LYS A 9 3.26 -4.22 -11.20
CA LYS A 9 3.99 -4.09 -9.95
C LYS A 9 3.06 -4.11 -8.75
N LEU A 10 1.95 -3.39 -8.82
CA LEU A 10 0.97 -3.32 -7.74
C LEU A 10 0.32 -4.68 -7.47
N GLU A 11 -0.01 -5.40 -8.53
CA GLU A 11 -0.60 -6.75 -8.41
C GLU A 11 0.38 -7.71 -7.72
N LYS A 12 1.65 -7.62 -8.06
CA LYS A 12 2.69 -8.46 -7.47
C LYS A 12 2.83 -8.22 -5.97
N ILE A 13 2.93 -6.95 -5.56
CA ILE A 13 3.07 -6.64 -4.14
C ILE A 13 1.77 -6.85 -3.37
N SER A 14 0.60 -6.73 -4.02
CA SER A 14 -0.68 -7.04 -3.41
C SER A 14 -0.75 -8.52 -3.01
N THR A 15 -0.27 -9.40 -3.87
CA THR A 15 -0.19 -10.84 -3.57
C THR A 15 0.72 -11.09 -2.37
N LYS A 16 1.88 -10.42 -2.31
CA LYS A 16 2.83 -10.57 -1.22
C LYS A 16 2.27 -10.09 0.12
N VAL A 17 1.60 -8.94 0.13
CA VAL A 17 1.07 -8.38 1.37
C VAL A 17 -0.07 -9.25 1.92
N SER A 18 -0.88 -9.83 1.06
CA SER A 18 -1.98 -10.70 1.46
C SER A 18 -1.50 -11.98 2.16
N ALA A 19 -0.28 -12.40 1.89
CA ALA A 19 0.30 -13.60 2.48
C ALA A 19 0.86 -13.37 3.89
N LEU A 20 1.00 -12.11 4.31
CA LEU A 20 1.55 -11.78 5.62
C LEU A 20 0.48 -11.94 6.70
N THR A 21 0.76 -12.74 7.72
CA THR A 21 -0.22 -13.06 8.77
C THR A 21 0.21 -12.65 10.16
N ASN A 22 1.50 -12.71 10.45
CA ASN A 22 2.01 -12.48 11.81
C ASN A 22 3.08 -11.39 11.82
N TYR A 23 3.09 -10.61 12.90
CA TYR A 23 4.14 -9.64 13.14
C TYR A 23 5.41 -10.39 13.57
N ASP A 24 6.48 -10.22 12.80
CA ASP A 24 7.83 -10.65 13.15
C ASP A 24 8.82 -9.78 12.35
N ASP A 25 10.10 -9.90 12.63
CA ASP A 25 11.12 -9.06 11.99
C ASP A 25 11.12 -9.22 10.46
N LYS A 26 10.93 -10.43 9.98
CA LYS A 26 10.90 -10.71 8.55
C LYS A 26 9.67 -10.10 7.89
N SER A 27 8.49 -10.29 8.48
CA SER A 27 7.25 -9.71 7.95
C SER A 27 7.28 -8.20 7.99
N LEU A 28 7.84 -7.61 9.05
CA LEU A 28 7.97 -6.17 9.15
C LEU A 28 8.85 -5.61 8.02
N ALA A 29 9.97 -6.27 7.75
CA ALA A 29 10.86 -5.86 6.65
C ALA A 29 10.14 -5.94 5.31
N ILE A 30 9.40 -7.03 5.08
CA ILE A 30 8.66 -7.25 3.84
C ILE A 30 7.57 -6.19 3.65
N ILE A 31 6.74 -5.95 4.68
CA ILE A 31 5.63 -5.00 4.56
C ILE A 31 6.13 -3.57 4.41
N THR A 32 7.25 -3.23 5.05
CA THR A 32 7.87 -1.92 4.90
C THR A 32 8.34 -1.70 3.46
N ASP A 33 8.97 -2.70 2.87
CA ASP A 33 9.40 -2.64 1.47
C ASP A 33 8.20 -2.52 0.53
N ILE A 34 7.14 -3.28 0.77
CA ILE A 34 5.90 -3.20 -0.01
C ILE A 34 5.31 -1.80 0.07
N TYR A 35 5.28 -1.21 1.26
CA TYR A 35 4.79 0.16 1.45
C TYR A 35 5.61 1.16 0.63
N GLU A 36 6.94 1.03 0.62
CA GLU A 36 7.81 1.91 -0.16
C GLU A 36 7.50 1.81 -1.66
N GLN A 37 7.33 0.59 -2.16
CA GLN A 37 6.99 0.37 -3.57
C GLN A 37 5.61 0.92 -3.90
N TYR A 38 4.62 0.70 -3.02
CA TYR A 38 3.28 1.25 -3.17
C TYR A 38 3.31 2.77 -3.23
N SER A 39 3.96 3.40 -2.27
CA SER A 39 4.07 4.86 -2.18
C SER A 39 4.72 5.46 -3.43
N HIS A 40 5.81 4.85 -3.87
CA HIS A 40 6.53 5.29 -5.06
C HIS A 40 5.66 5.18 -6.32
N THR A 41 4.96 4.05 -6.48
CA THR A 41 4.11 3.80 -7.64
C THR A 41 2.90 4.73 -7.66
N VAL A 42 2.27 4.98 -6.51
CA VAL A 42 1.15 5.93 -6.41
C VAL A 42 1.60 7.32 -6.82
N ARG A 43 2.78 7.73 -6.41
CA ARG A 43 3.33 9.04 -6.78
C ARG A 43 3.55 9.15 -8.29
N ILE A 44 4.09 8.10 -8.91
CA ILE A 44 4.28 8.06 -10.36
C ILE A 44 2.93 8.17 -11.09
N LEU A 45 1.94 7.40 -10.67
CA LEU A 45 0.61 7.43 -11.27
C LEU A 45 -0.07 8.77 -11.11
N LYS A 46 0.03 9.37 -9.93
CA LYS A 46 -0.51 10.70 -9.67
C LYS A 46 0.14 11.75 -10.57
N ASN A 47 1.46 11.63 -10.82
CA ASN A 47 2.15 12.57 -11.71
C ASN A 47 1.76 12.37 -13.18
N LYS A 48 1.47 11.13 -13.59
CA LYS A 48 1.03 10.83 -14.95
C LYS A 48 -0.41 11.23 -15.20
N ASN A 49 -1.28 11.05 -14.21
CA ASN A 49 -2.70 11.34 -14.33
C ASN A 49 -3.26 11.80 -12.98
N PRO A 50 -3.07 13.09 -12.62
CA PRO A 50 -3.57 13.60 -11.34
C PRO A 50 -5.07 13.43 -11.18
N GLU A 51 -5.83 13.62 -12.26
CA GLU A 51 -7.29 13.53 -12.22
C GLU A 51 -7.76 12.17 -11.72
N ALA A 52 -7.11 11.09 -12.15
CA ALA A 52 -7.50 9.74 -11.75
C ALA A 52 -6.92 9.32 -10.39
N PHE A 53 -5.70 9.75 -10.06
CA PHE A 53 -4.95 9.21 -8.92
C PHE A 53 -4.72 10.18 -7.76
N GLU A 54 -5.11 11.44 -7.91
CA GLU A 54 -4.93 12.44 -6.86
C GLU A 54 -5.66 12.06 -5.58
N GLY A 55 -6.86 11.49 -5.69
CA GLY A 55 -7.64 11.06 -4.52
C GLY A 55 -6.90 10.02 -3.69
N VAL A 56 -6.27 9.05 -4.34
CA VAL A 56 -5.45 8.05 -3.65
C VAL A 56 -4.26 8.72 -2.96
N TYR A 57 -3.56 9.57 -3.69
CA TYR A 57 -2.36 10.24 -3.19
C TYR A 57 -2.65 11.13 -1.98
N LEU A 58 -3.76 11.86 -2.02
CA LEU A 58 -4.10 12.82 -0.97
C LEU A 58 -4.87 12.23 0.20
N ASN A 59 -5.62 11.15 -0.02
CA ASN A 59 -6.51 10.58 0.99
C ASN A 59 -6.09 9.19 1.46
N GLU A 60 -5.87 8.26 0.55
CA GLU A 60 -5.54 6.87 0.92
C GLU A 60 -4.10 6.71 1.39
N LEU A 61 -3.15 7.29 0.67
CA LEU A 61 -1.73 7.19 1.03
C LEU A 61 -1.47 7.72 2.45
N PRO A 62 -2.00 8.89 2.85
CA PRO A 62 -1.80 9.36 4.23
C PRO A 62 -2.41 8.43 5.27
N GLU A 63 -3.54 7.79 5.00
CA GLU A 63 -4.17 6.84 5.93
C GLU A 63 -3.32 5.59 6.11
N VAL A 64 -2.77 5.06 5.02
CA VAL A 64 -1.85 3.92 5.07
C VAL A 64 -0.59 4.31 5.87
N LYS A 65 -0.09 5.52 5.67
CA LYS A 65 1.06 6.04 6.41
C LYS A 65 0.77 6.14 7.90
N LEU A 66 -0.43 6.58 8.28
CA LEU A 66 -0.84 6.63 9.68
C LEU A 66 -0.83 5.23 10.32
N ALA A 67 -1.34 4.23 9.61
CA ALA A 67 -1.33 2.86 10.10
C ALA A 67 0.11 2.33 10.25
N LYS A 68 0.99 2.66 9.30
CA LYS A 68 2.41 2.32 9.37
C LYS A 68 3.06 2.95 10.62
N ASN A 69 2.79 4.23 10.86
CA ASN A 69 3.36 4.95 12.00
C ASN A 69 2.81 4.43 13.33
N ALA A 70 1.53 4.05 13.38
CA ALA A 70 0.93 3.45 14.56
C ALA A 70 1.62 2.14 14.93
N LEU A 71 1.93 1.32 13.93
CA LEU A 71 2.70 0.08 14.15
C LEU A 71 4.09 0.39 14.69
N LYS A 72 4.76 1.37 14.12
CA LYS A 72 6.12 1.76 14.49
C LYS A 72 6.24 2.14 15.97
N VAL A 73 5.24 2.85 16.50
CA VAL A 73 5.24 3.32 17.89
C VAL A 73 4.46 2.41 18.84
N SER A 74 4.02 1.24 18.37
CA SER A 74 3.20 0.32 19.16
C SER A 74 3.95 -0.24 20.36
N GLU A 75 3.20 -0.43 21.45
CA GLU A 75 3.62 -1.28 22.54
C GLU A 75 3.65 -2.74 22.06
N GLU A 76 4.47 -3.58 22.69
CA GLU A 76 4.65 -4.97 22.29
C GLU A 76 3.31 -5.71 22.18
N ALA A 77 2.41 -5.51 23.13
CA ALA A 77 1.10 -6.18 23.15
C ALA A 77 0.19 -5.80 22.00
N GLU A 78 0.43 -4.63 21.38
CA GLU A 78 -0.40 -4.10 20.31
C GLU A 78 0.17 -4.32 18.92
N ARG A 79 1.41 -4.80 18.82
CA ARG A 79 2.11 -4.90 17.52
C ARG A 79 1.41 -5.80 16.53
N GLN A 80 0.92 -6.95 16.98
CA GLN A 80 0.21 -7.88 16.09
C GLN A 80 -1.06 -7.25 15.53
N ASP A 81 -1.87 -6.61 16.35
CA ASP A 81 -3.10 -5.96 15.92
C ASP A 81 -2.80 -4.81 14.97
N ASN A 82 -1.81 -3.99 15.29
CA ASN A 82 -1.45 -2.85 14.46
C ASN A 82 -0.79 -3.28 13.15
N PHE A 83 -0.07 -4.41 13.17
CA PHE A 83 0.47 -5.00 11.96
C PHE A 83 -0.67 -5.40 11.00
N ILE A 84 -1.70 -6.06 11.52
CA ILE A 84 -2.87 -6.46 10.73
C ILE A 84 -3.61 -5.23 10.18
N LYS A 85 -3.78 -4.18 10.99
CA LYS A 85 -4.41 -2.93 10.53
C LYS A 85 -3.62 -2.29 9.40
N PHE A 86 -2.31 -2.24 9.52
CA PHE A 86 -1.44 -1.70 8.47
C PHE A 86 -1.51 -2.55 7.21
N ARG A 87 -1.42 -3.88 7.36
CA ARG A 87 -1.56 -4.81 6.24
C ARG A 87 -2.88 -4.60 5.50
N ASP A 88 -3.98 -4.52 6.25
CA ASP A 88 -5.31 -4.38 5.66
C ASP A 88 -5.50 -3.04 4.97
N ALA A 89 -5.02 -1.96 5.57
CA ALA A 89 -5.08 -0.63 4.96
C ALA A 89 -4.27 -0.59 3.66
N LEU A 90 -3.07 -1.15 3.69
CA LEU A 90 -2.19 -1.21 2.52
C LEU A 90 -2.82 -2.06 1.41
N SER A 91 -3.35 -3.23 1.77
CA SER A 91 -3.99 -4.13 0.82
C SER A 91 -5.22 -3.48 0.17
N ALA A 92 -6.06 -2.82 0.96
CA ALA A 92 -7.24 -2.13 0.45
C ALA A 92 -6.87 -1.03 -0.54
N SER A 93 -5.85 -0.24 -0.22
CA SER A 93 -5.41 0.83 -1.11
C SER A 93 -4.74 0.28 -2.37
N LEU A 94 -3.95 -0.80 -2.25
CA LEU A 94 -3.38 -1.47 -3.43
C LEU A 94 -4.48 -1.91 -4.39
N ASN A 95 -5.53 -2.52 -3.88
CA ASN A 95 -6.66 -2.96 -4.69
C ASN A 95 -7.39 -1.79 -5.34
N SER A 96 -7.55 -0.69 -4.60
CA SER A 96 -8.15 0.54 -5.11
C SER A 96 -7.35 1.10 -6.29
N VAL A 97 -6.04 1.19 -6.14
CA VAL A 97 -5.15 1.73 -7.18
C VAL A 97 -5.13 0.82 -8.40
N ILE A 98 -5.10 -0.49 -8.20
CA ILE A 98 -5.16 -1.47 -9.30
C ILE A 98 -6.44 -1.26 -10.11
N THR A 99 -7.58 -1.14 -9.44
CA THR A 99 -8.87 -0.89 -10.09
C THR A 99 -8.85 0.42 -10.87
N LEU A 100 -8.37 1.51 -10.24
CA LEU A 100 -8.27 2.80 -10.92
C LEU A 100 -7.36 2.73 -12.14
N SER A 101 -6.28 1.97 -12.08
CA SER A 101 -5.36 1.83 -13.22
C SER A 101 -6.02 1.14 -14.40
N LYS A 102 -7.00 0.28 -14.16
CA LYS A 102 -7.76 -0.39 -15.21
C LYS A 102 -8.79 0.56 -15.83
N GLU A 103 -9.44 1.37 -15.00
CA GLU A 103 -10.50 2.27 -15.42
C GLU A 103 -9.97 3.54 -16.11
N ALA A 104 -8.80 4.01 -15.71
CA ALA A 104 -8.24 5.28 -16.15
C ALA A 104 -7.44 5.22 -17.47
N GLN A 105 -7.42 4.10 -18.12
CA GLN A 105 -6.66 3.91 -19.38
C GLN A 105 -7.12 4.80 -20.53
#